data_5dca3bda867f0979262574ac4d9bdb5d
#
_entry.id   5dca3bda867f0979262574ac4d9bdb5d
#
_cell.length_a   1.000
_cell.length_b   1.000
_cell.length_c   1.000
_cell.angle_alpha   90.00
_cell.angle_beta   90.00
_cell.angle_gamma   90.00
#
_symmetry.space_group_name_H-M   'P 1'
#
loop_
_entity.id
_entity.type
_entity.pdbx_description
1 polymer ?
#
loop_
_entity_poly.entity_id
_entity_poly.type
_entity_poly.pdbx_seq_one_letter_code
_entity_poly.pdbx_strand_id
1 'polypeptide(L)'
;MEAIKKTIQQITQQYGKEILLEKRFLNIFNDLYPNRMDKETHALLSCMYEKGYLKQILHTKKRNIKKEIALISNSLVKDGHAQKDVQQLVYALIVGAG
;
A
#
# COMPACT_ATOMS: atom_id res chain seq x y z
N MET A 1 -7.32 -5.75 -8.54
CA MET A 1 -7.22 -4.45 -7.89
C MET A 1 -8.25 -4.21 -6.85
N GLU A 2 -9.48 -4.58 -7.14
CA GLU A 2 -10.52 -4.52 -6.12
C GLU A 2 -10.18 -5.35 -4.88
N ALA A 3 -9.52 -6.49 -5.06
CA ALA A 3 -9.15 -7.34 -3.94
C ALA A 3 -8.16 -6.64 -2.99
N ILE A 4 -7.18 -5.93 -3.53
CA ILE A 4 -6.20 -5.19 -2.72
C ILE A 4 -6.90 -4.08 -1.95
N LYS A 5 -7.70 -3.28 -2.64
CA LYS A 5 -8.44 -2.17 -2.04
C LYS A 5 -9.38 -2.66 -0.93
N LYS A 6 -10.14 -3.70 -1.20
CA LYS A 6 -11.07 -4.26 -0.22
C LYS A 6 -10.34 -4.80 1.01
N THR A 7 -9.23 -5.47 0.80
CA THR A 7 -8.42 -6.01 1.90
C THR A 7 -7.91 -4.88 2.79
N ILE A 8 -7.38 -3.81 2.19
CA ILE A 8 -6.90 -2.65 2.93
C ILE A 8 -8.04 -1.96 3.68
N GLN A 9 -9.19 -1.77 3.05
CA GLN A 9 -10.36 -1.19 3.70
C GLN A 9 -10.79 -2.01 4.91
N GLN A 10 -10.84 -3.33 4.76
CA GLN A 10 -11.22 -4.23 5.85
C GLN A 10 -10.27 -4.11 7.03
N ILE A 11 -8.97 -4.08 6.76
CA ILE A 11 -7.95 -3.96 7.80
C ILE A 11 -8.05 -2.61 8.51
N THR A 12 -8.15 -1.53 7.76
CA THR A 12 -8.22 -0.19 8.36
C THR A 12 -9.52 0.05 9.11
N GLN A 13 -10.61 -0.56 8.71
CA GLN A 13 -11.87 -0.50 9.45
C GLN A 13 -11.81 -1.26 10.76
N GLN A 14 -11.11 -2.38 10.78
CA GLN A 14 -11.01 -3.23 11.97
C GLN A 14 -9.97 -2.72 12.96
N TYR A 15 -8.82 -2.26 12.49
CA TYR A 15 -7.67 -1.89 13.33
C TYR A 15 -7.37 -0.40 13.37
N GLY A 16 -8.01 0.40 12.51
CA GLY A 16 -7.69 1.81 12.36
C GLY A 16 -6.59 2.05 11.35
N LYS A 17 -6.48 3.28 10.85
CA LYS A 17 -5.49 3.64 9.82
C LYS A 17 -4.04 3.46 10.27
N GLU A 18 -3.79 3.61 11.56
CA GLU A 18 -2.44 3.53 12.10
C GLU A 18 -1.84 2.15 12.02
N ILE A 19 -2.65 1.13 11.73
CA ILE A 19 -2.14 -0.22 11.49
C ILE A 19 -1.12 -0.26 10.35
N LEU A 20 -1.24 0.67 9.38
CA LEU A 20 -0.31 0.76 8.26
C LEU A 20 1.13 1.05 8.71
N LEU A 21 1.31 1.59 9.91
CA LEU A 21 2.62 1.90 10.46
C LEU A 21 3.22 0.73 11.23
N GLU A 22 2.45 -0.33 11.46
CA GLU A 22 2.89 -1.47 12.25
C GLU A 22 3.35 -2.62 11.37
N LYS A 23 4.41 -3.29 11.79
CA LYS A 23 4.93 -4.44 11.06
C LYS A 23 3.89 -5.55 10.88
N ARG A 24 3.02 -5.72 11.85
CA ARG A 24 1.98 -6.76 11.80
C ARG A 24 0.98 -6.53 10.66
N PHE A 25 0.89 -5.31 10.12
CA PHE A 25 0.03 -5.04 8.96
C PHE A 25 0.35 -5.98 7.79
N LEU A 26 1.63 -6.24 7.55
CA LEU A 26 2.04 -7.12 6.46
C LEU A 26 1.50 -8.54 6.63
N ASN A 27 1.53 -9.05 7.86
CA ASN A 27 1.00 -10.39 8.15
C ASN A 27 -0.52 -10.43 8.06
N ILE A 28 -1.20 -9.40 8.57
CA ILE A 28 -2.66 -9.31 8.49
C ILE A 28 -3.10 -9.23 7.04
N PHE A 29 -2.43 -8.41 6.23
CA PHE A 29 -2.72 -8.30 4.81
C PHE A 29 -2.55 -9.65 4.11
N ASN A 30 -1.45 -10.33 4.38
CA ASN A 30 -1.16 -11.62 3.77
C ASN A 30 -2.24 -12.67 4.10
N ASP A 31 -2.75 -12.64 5.34
CA ASP A 31 -3.79 -13.59 5.77
C ASP A 31 -5.15 -13.32 5.13
N LEU A 32 -5.49 -12.05 4.92
CA LEU A 32 -6.80 -11.64 4.40
C LEU A 32 -6.84 -11.51 2.89
N TYR A 33 -5.70 -11.28 2.26
CA TYR A 33 -5.65 -11.09 0.81
C TYR A 33 -5.92 -12.41 0.09
N PRO A 34 -6.94 -12.46 -0.80
CA PRO A 34 -7.32 -13.73 -1.45
C PRO A 34 -6.24 -14.33 -2.35
N ASN A 35 -5.35 -13.51 -2.91
CA ASN A 35 -4.27 -13.97 -3.79
C ASN A 35 -2.96 -14.16 -3.03
N ARG A 36 -2.93 -15.12 -2.13
CA ARG A 36 -1.75 -15.39 -1.28
C ARG A 36 -0.48 -15.66 -2.06
N MET A 37 -0.61 -16.12 -3.31
CA MET A 37 0.54 -16.45 -4.15
C MET A 37 1.08 -15.25 -4.93
N ASP A 38 0.49 -14.08 -4.77
CA ASP A 38 0.95 -12.87 -5.43
C ASP A 38 2.19 -12.32 -4.70
N LYS A 39 3.33 -12.88 -5.07
CA LYS A 39 4.61 -12.53 -4.47
C LYS A 39 5.01 -11.09 -4.76
N GLU A 40 4.61 -10.56 -5.92
CA GLU A 40 4.97 -9.20 -6.31
C GLU A 40 4.25 -8.18 -5.45
N THR A 41 2.96 -8.36 -5.18
CA THR A 41 2.22 -7.47 -4.30
C THR A 41 2.79 -7.51 -2.89
N HIS A 42 3.10 -8.71 -2.39
CA HIS A 42 3.68 -8.85 -1.06
C HIS A 42 5.05 -8.18 -0.95
N ALA A 43 5.92 -8.40 -1.92
CA ALA A 43 7.26 -7.81 -1.93
C ALA A 43 7.18 -6.29 -2.03
N LEU A 44 6.28 -5.78 -2.87
CA LEU A 44 6.08 -4.36 -3.05
C LEU A 44 5.58 -3.69 -1.78
N LEU A 45 4.61 -4.31 -1.11
CA LEU A 45 4.06 -3.79 0.13
C LEU A 45 5.12 -3.79 1.24
N SER A 46 5.92 -4.84 1.34
CA SER A 46 7.03 -4.90 2.30
C SER A 46 8.05 -3.80 2.06
N CYS A 47 8.39 -3.56 0.79
CA CYS A 47 9.30 -2.49 0.40
C CYS A 47 8.75 -1.12 0.81
N MET A 48 7.47 -0.88 0.58
CA MET A 48 6.82 0.37 0.97
C MET A 48 6.86 0.58 2.48
N TYR A 49 6.65 -0.49 3.24
CA TYR A 49 6.74 -0.42 4.69
C TYR A 49 8.15 -0.06 5.15
N GLU A 50 9.15 -0.76 4.64
CA GLU A 50 10.55 -0.56 5.04
C GLU A 50 11.09 0.82 4.70
N LYS A 51 10.66 1.37 3.57
CA LYS A 51 11.10 2.71 3.13
C LYS A 51 10.27 3.85 3.71
N GLY A 52 9.27 3.55 4.53
CA GLY A 52 8.45 4.56 5.15
C GLY A 52 7.40 5.17 4.24
N TYR A 53 7.13 4.57 3.09
CA TYR A 53 6.12 5.09 2.15
C TYR A 53 4.70 4.96 2.70
N LEU A 54 4.43 3.92 3.48
CA LEU A 54 3.12 3.77 4.13
C LEU A 54 2.86 4.94 5.08
N LYS A 55 3.87 5.35 5.82
CA LYS A 55 3.79 6.51 6.70
C LYS A 55 3.54 7.79 5.91
N GLN A 56 4.23 7.97 4.79
CA GLN A 56 4.02 9.12 3.93
C GLN A 56 2.59 9.19 3.41
N ILE A 57 2.07 8.06 2.94
CA ILE A 57 0.69 7.99 2.44
C ILE A 57 -0.30 8.36 3.54
N LEU A 58 -0.11 7.82 4.74
CA LEU A 58 -1.02 8.08 5.86
C LEU A 58 -1.07 9.54 6.25
N HIS A 59 0.07 10.24 6.17
CA HIS A 59 0.17 11.64 6.58
C HIS A 59 -0.01 12.64 5.44
N THR A 60 -0.24 12.18 4.21
CA THR A 60 -0.40 13.07 3.06
C THR A 60 -1.79 13.70 3.05
N LYS A 61 -1.83 15.02 2.86
CA LYS A 61 -3.10 15.75 2.72
C LYS A 61 -3.70 15.49 1.35
N LYS A 62 -5.04 15.48 1.28
CA LYS A 62 -5.77 15.22 0.02
C LYS A 62 -5.28 16.05 -1.16
N ARG A 63 -4.99 17.32 -0.94
CA ARG A 63 -4.52 18.23 -2.01
C ARG A 63 -3.16 17.83 -2.60
N ASN A 64 -2.37 17.05 -1.84
CA ASN A 64 -1.03 16.65 -2.26
C ASN A 64 -0.96 15.18 -2.69
N ILE A 65 -2.09 14.48 -2.70
CA ILE A 65 -2.12 13.04 -3.00
C ILE A 65 -1.54 12.71 -4.37
N LYS A 66 -1.91 13.45 -5.42
CA LYS A 66 -1.41 13.19 -6.77
C LYS A 66 0.11 13.31 -6.86
N LYS A 67 0.65 14.32 -6.20
CA LYS A 67 2.10 14.53 -6.16
C LYS A 67 2.81 13.41 -5.42
N GLU A 68 2.27 12.99 -4.27
CA GLU A 68 2.85 11.91 -3.49
C GLU A 68 2.78 10.58 -4.22
N ILE A 69 1.67 10.28 -4.89
CA ILE A 69 1.54 9.08 -5.72
C ILE A 69 2.64 9.04 -6.76
N ALA A 70 2.87 10.15 -7.46
CA ALA A 70 3.90 10.22 -8.49
C ALA A 70 5.30 10.01 -7.93
N LEU A 71 5.62 10.63 -6.80
CA LEU A 71 6.94 10.52 -6.17
C LEU A 71 7.21 9.09 -5.71
N ILE A 72 6.26 8.50 -5.00
CA ILE A 72 6.40 7.14 -4.47
C ILE A 72 6.47 6.13 -5.63
N SER A 73 5.59 6.28 -6.61
CA SER A 73 5.57 5.39 -7.78
C SER A 73 6.87 5.42 -8.54
N ASN A 74 7.42 6.61 -8.79
CA ASN A 74 8.70 6.76 -9.48
C ASN A 74 9.84 6.10 -8.72
N SER A 75 9.88 6.25 -7.40
CA SER A 75 10.89 5.62 -6.56
C SER A 75 10.83 4.10 -6.64
N LEU A 76 9.62 3.53 -6.57
CA LEU A 76 9.44 2.09 -6.61
C LEU A 76 9.77 1.52 -7.99
N VAL A 77 9.42 2.21 -9.05
CA VAL A 77 9.78 1.78 -10.41
C VAL A 77 11.30 1.81 -10.59
N LYS A 78 11.97 2.82 -10.05
CA LYS A 78 13.43 2.90 -10.06
C LYS A 78 14.07 1.71 -9.37
N ASP A 79 13.42 1.20 -8.33
CA ASP A 79 13.92 0.04 -7.57
C ASP A 79 13.64 -1.29 -8.27
N GLY A 80 13.04 -1.27 -9.45
CA GLY A 80 12.84 -2.47 -10.26
C GLY A 80 11.43 -3.04 -10.25
N HIS A 81 10.48 -2.39 -9.57
CA HIS A 81 9.09 -2.86 -9.57
C HIS A 81 8.36 -2.43 -10.84
N ALA A 82 7.44 -3.26 -11.31
CA ALA A 82 6.66 -2.96 -12.51
C ALA A 82 5.75 -1.75 -12.28
N GLN A 83 5.78 -0.79 -13.21
CA GLN A 83 4.99 0.45 -13.08
C GLN A 83 3.51 0.18 -12.85
N LYS A 84 2.93 -0.76 -13.59
CA LYS A 84 1.52 -1.10 -13.46
C LYS A 84 1.17 -1.57 -12.04
N ASP A 85 1.98 -2.45 -11.48
CA ASP A 85 1.76 -2.99 -10.15
C ASP A 85 1.92 -1.91 -9.08
N VAL A 86 2.93 -1.06 -9.24
CA VAL A 86 3.19 0.05 -8.33
C VAL A 86 1.99 1.01 -8.28
N GLN A 87 1.52 1.44 -9.44
CA GLN A 87 0.40 2.37 -9.53
C GLN A 87 -0.87 1.79 -8.91
N GLN A 88 -1.13 0.53 -9.16
CA GLN A 88 -2.31 -0.15 -8.62
C GLN A 88 -2.26 -0.26 -7.10
N LEU A 89 -1.12 -0.64 -6.55
CA LEU A 89 -0.99 -0.79 -5.10
C LEU A 89 -1.03 0.56 -4.39
N VAL A 90 -0.30 1.55 -4.88
CA VAL A 90 -0.28 2.88 -4.28
C VAL A 90 -1.68 3.50 -4.29
N TYR A 91 -2.38 3.39 -5.41
CA TYR A 91 -3.75 3.87 -5.52
C TYR A 91 -4.68 3.16 -4.53
N ALA A 92 -4.56 1.84 -4.44
CA ALA A 92 -5.39 1.04 -3.54
C ALA A 92 -5.14 1.42 -2.07
N LEU A 93 -3.90 1.69 -1.70
CA LEU A 93 -3.56 2.12 -0.34
C LEU A 93 -4.18 3.47 0.00
N ILE A 94 -4.09 4.42 -0.91
CA ILE A 94 -4.61 5.76 -0.67
C ILE A 94 -6.14 5.74 -0.59
N VAL A 95 -6.80 5.09 -1.52
CA VAL A 95 -8.27 5.01 -1.54
C VAL A 95 -8.79 4.11 -0.42
N GLY A 96 -8.12 2.99 -0.19
CA GLY A 96 -8.55 2.03 0.83
C GLY A 96 -8.38 2.55 2.25
N ALA A 97 -7.31 3.30 2.52
CA ALA A 97 -7.05 3.83 3.85
C ALA A 97 -7.81 5.14 4.11
N GLY A 98 -8.34 5.70 3.06
CA GLY A 98 -9.07 6.87 3.07
C GLY A 98 -9.55 7.81 3.47
#